data_7c8a96e38f53ce1f95babc5da61f6cb6
#
_entry.id   7c8a96e38f53ce1f95babc5da61f6cb6
#
_cell.length_a   1.000
_cell.length_b   1.000
_cell.length_c   1.000
_cell.angle_alpha   90.00
_cell.angle_beta   90.00
_cell.angle_gamma   90.00
#
_symmetry.space_group_name_H-M   'P 1'
#
loop_
_entity.id
_entity.type
_entity.pdbx_description
1 polymer ?
#
loop_
_entity_poly.entity_id
_entity_poly.type
_entity_poly.pdbx_seq_one_letter_code
_entity_poly.pdbx_strand_id
1 'polypeptide(L)'
;MWHIYQDKLTDFTVKFERDRRTMADYIVSADAGNGGTNVVIARKNGGYKRYYEPSVRAVATGDSLGLGESFEMQYEYVDWYGNRYVTGDDVIRVTRRGLERHIGANRYGDEFHQFLVANALARLGVKNGTIDLTLFAPPGLFTQVKQEIIERFMENGGIVEIKVKGDRKPRQWQYENVTVWPEGLGAAICFVVDDNGDPVDTDILSGETVILDIGAFTLDALKLQDGNFNPESLEHATWENAGVHTHVREPLLRMLHKRQEDFRILTVDDVDSVLRKGFETGDFTVTVAGMEVNLAGAVQNLCERYADWVANNICDGVFNGFRGIKSVILVGGGAVLIQDKIMELYGTFNPGSSNKGGKILDARKHPLTRKVHPVDMNAVGGLRFAMMRQKQNAPG
;
A
#
# COMPACT_ATOMS: atom_id res chain seq x y z
N MET A 1 3.61 -30.30 -18.92
CA MET A 1 3.15 -29.75 -17.65
C MET A 1 3.31 -28.21 -17.58
N TRP A 2 4.38 -27.63 -18.11
CA TRP A 2 4.62 -26.18 -18.16
C TRP A 2 3.57 -25.36 -18.96
N HIS A 3 3.09 -25.88 -20.09
CA HIS A 3 2.09 -25.17 -20.91
C HIS A 3 0.71 -25.04 -20.25
N ILE A 4 0.32 -25.95 -19.36
CA ILE A 4 -0.99 -25.91 -18.69
C ILE A 4 -1.04 -24.80 -17.61
N TYR A 5 0.10 -24.45 -16.98
CA TYR A 5 0.18 -23.39 -15.98
C TYR A 5 0.33 -21.99 -16.60
N GLN A 6 0.98 -21.87 -17.75
CA GLN A 6 1.00 -20.62 -18.50
C GLN A 6 -0.41 -20.20 -18.94
N ASP A 7 -1.21 -21.15 -19.43
CA ASP A 7 -2.60 -20.88 -19.81
C ASP A 7 -3.47 -20.48 -18.61
N LYS A 8 -3.24 -21.02 -17.42
CA LYS A 8 -4.00 -20.67 -16.20
C LYS A 8 -3.70 -19.25 -15.67
N LEU A 9 -2.47 -18.79 -15.74
CA LEU A 9 -2.11 -17.40 -15.40
C LEU A 9 -2.55 -16.41 -16.49
N THR A 10 -2.71 -16.85 -17.73
CA THR A 10 -3.22 -16.03 -18.86
C THR A 10 -4.74 -15.93 -18.87
N ASP A 11 -5.49 -16.85 -18.27
CA ASP A 11 -6.94 -16.73 -18.07
C ASP A 11 -7.33 -15.64 -17.06
N PHE A 12 -6.38 -15.10 -16.30
CA PHE A 12 -6.56 -13.81 -15.56
C PHE A 12 -6.78 -12.61 -16.49
N THR A 13 -6.54 -12.77 -17.76
CA THR A 13 -6.83 -11.74 -18.76
C THR A 13 -8.29 -11.84 -19.17
N VAL A 14 -9.15 -10.97 -18.61
CA VAL A 14 -10.25 -10.41 -19.40
C VAL A 14 -9.66 -10.18 -20.80
N LYS A 15 -10.30 -10.72 -21.85
CA LYS A 15 -9.87 -10.55 -23.24
C LYS A 15 -9.64 -9.08 -23.55
N PHE A 16 -8.40 -8.64 -23.36
CA PHE A 16 -7.96 -7.36 -23.90
C PHE A 16 -7.57 -7.63 -25.35
N GLU A 17 -8.24 -6.91 -26.26
CA GLU A 17 -7.88 -6.88 -27.67
C GLU A 17 -6.38 -6.59 -27.81
N ARG A 18 -5.70 -7.38 -28.63
CA ARG A 18 -4.28 -7.21 -28.98
C ARG A 18 -4.12 -5.93 -29.79
N ASP A 19 -3.98 -4.82 -29.13
CA ASP A 19 -3.47 -3.62 -29.77
C ASP A 19 -1.93 -3.66 -29.76
N ARG A 20 -1.31 -3.42 -30.91
CA ARG A 20 0.14 -3.23 -31.06
C ARG A 20 0.51 -1.87 -30.42
N ARG A 21 0.57 -1.80 -29.10
CA ARG A 21 0.96 -0.57 -28.40
C ARG A 21 2.49 -0.50 -28.34
N THR A 22 3.01 0.68 -28.59
CA THR A 22 4.38 1.06 -28.23
C THR A 22 4.57 0.82 -26.74
N MET A 23 5.76 0.31 -26.32
CA MET A 23 6.03 0.12 -24.90
C MET A 23 6.07 1.48 -24.20
N ALA A 24 5.34 1.62 -23.09
CA ALA A 24 5.40 2.82 -22.26
C ALA A 24 6.83 3.08 -21.76
N ASP A 25 7.18 4.35 -21.58
CA ASP A 25 8.49 4.76 -21.07
C ASP A 25 8.72 4.29 -19.64
N TYR A 26 7.64 4.14 -18.86
CA TYR A 26 7.67 3.72 -17.47
C TYR A 26 6.59 2.68 -17.17
N ILE A 27 6.98 1.65 -16.42
CA ILE A 27 6.06 0.72 -15.76
C ILE A 27 5.98 1.14 -14.30
N VAL A 28 4.78 1.39 -13.83
CA VAL A 28 4.51 1.90 -12.49
C VAL A 28 3.44 1.06 -11.82
N SER A 29 3.61 0.83 -10.52
CA SER A 29 2.55 0.29 -9.67
C SER A 29 2.41 1.15 -8.42
N ALA A 30 1.18 1.53 -8.09
CA ALA A 30 0.87 2.42 -6.99
C ALA A 30 -0.25 1.85 -6.12
N ASP A 31 0.06 1.66 -4.85
CA ASP A 31 -0.88 1.34 -3.79
C ASP A 31 -1.08 2.60 -2.95
N ALA A 32 -2.12 3.35 -3.28
CA ALA A 32 -2.46 4.60 -2.60
C ALA A 32 -3.56 4.35 -1.55
N GLY A 33 -3.17 3.72 -0.45
CA GLY A 33 -4.06 3.36 0.66
C GLY A 33 -4.52 4.55 1.50
N ASN A 34 -5.48 4.33 2.41
CA ASN A 34 -6.00 5.37 3.32
C ASN A 34 -4.94 5.93 4.29
N GLY A 35 -3.93 5.14 4.64
CA GLY A 35 -2.89 5.52 5.59
C GLY A 35 -1.61 6.01 4.95
N GLY A 36 -1.27 5.48 3.78
CA GLY A 36 -0.04 5.79 3.07
C GLY A 36 -0.11 5.41 1.60
N THR A 37 0.71 6.05 0.82
CA THR A 37 0.84 5.85 -0.63
C THR A 37 2.20 5.23 -0.93
N ASN A 38 2.18 4.03 -1.50
CA ASN A 38 3.37 3.32 -1.95
C ASN A 38 3.41 3.31 -3.47
N VAL A 39 4.48 3.83 -4.04
CA VAL A 39 4.66 3.81 -5.51
C VAL A 39 6.01 3.20 -5.84
N VAL A 40 6.00 2.29 -6.79
CA VAL A 40 7.20 1.67 -7.34
C VAL A 40 7.27 1.85 -8.85
N ILE A 41 8.48 2.07 -9.34
CA ILE A 41 8.76 2.25 -10.77
C ILE A 41 9.89 1.33 -11.21
N ALA A 42 9.71 0.60 -12.31
CA ALA A 42 10.74 -0.27 -12.85
C ALA A 42 12.00 0.50 -13.26
N ARG A 43 13.16 -0.09 -13.04
CA ARG A 43 14.45 0.42 -13.54
C ARG A 43 14.81 -0.27 -14.84
N LYS A 44 15.40 0.47 -15.78
CA LYS A 44 15.89 -0.08 -17.07
C LYS A 44 16.90 -1.23 -16.90
N ASN A 45 17.64 -1.26 -15.79
CA ASN A 45 18.68 -2.27 -15.52
C ASN A 45 18.24 -3.35 -14.53
N GLY A 46 16.93 -3.57 -14.39
CA GLY A 46 16.32 -4.50 -13.44
C GLY A 46 16.09 -3.90 -12.05
N GLY A 47 15.17 -4.52 -11.30
CA GLY A 47 14.71 -4.02 -10.01
C GLY A 47 13.84 -2.75 -10.14
N TYR A 48 13.64 -2.07 -9.02
CA TYR A 48 12.75 -0.91 -8.97
C TYR A 48 13.29 0.20 -8.07
N LYS A 49 12.72 1.41 -8.22
CA LYS A 49 12.76 2.48 -7.22
C LYS A 49 11.43 2.50 -6.49
N ARG A 50 11.44 2.88 -5.23
CA ARG A 50 10.23 3.02 -4.40
C ARG A 50 10.13 4.41 -3.80
N TYR A 51 8.90 4.84 -3.55
CA TYR A 51 8.57 6.01 -2.76
C TYR A 51 7.37 5.69 -1.87
N TYR A 52 7.45 6.14 -0.63
CA TYR A 52 6.36 6.05 0.35
C TYR A 52 6.14 7.41 0.99
N GLU A 53 4.89 7.80 1.16
CA GLU A 53 4.49 8.91 2.00
C GLU A 53 3.13 8.64 2.67
N PRO A 54 2.83 9.28 3.83
CA PRO A 54 1.48 9.31 4.37
C PRO A 54 0.49 9.90 3.37
N SER A 55 -0.71 9.30 3.25
CA SER A 55 -1.79 9.79 2.37
C SER A 55 -2.46 11.02 2.99
N VAL A 56 -1.74 12.13 3.01
CA VAL A 56 -2.16 13.40 3.59
C VAL A 56 -1.50 14.57 2.84
N ARG A 57 -2.25 15.67 2.69
CA ARG A 57 -1.72 16.93 2.16
C ARG A 57 -2.32 18.12 2.93
N ALA A 58 -1.71 19.28 2.79
CA ALA A 58 -2.28 20.54 3.24
C ALA A 58 -2.01 21.65 2.22
N VAL A 59 -2.98 22.53 2.01
CA VAL A 59 -2.79 23.70 1.16
C VAL A 59 -1.80 24.65 1.84
N ALA A 60 -0.73 24.98 1.13
CA ALA A 60 0.24 25.97 1.56
C ALA A 60 -0.23 27.35 1.11
N THR A 61 -0.98 28.04 1.96
CA THR A 61 -1.31 29.46 1.72
C THR A 61 -0.26 30.31 2.40
N GLY A 62 0.41 31.18 1.63
CA GLY A 62 1.45 32.09 2.15
C GLY A 62 1.00 32.94 3.31
N ASP A 63 -0.28 33.33 3.35
CA ASP A 63 -0.87 34.16 4.40
C ASP A 63 -1.28 33.39 5.67
N SER A 64 -1.57 32.09 5.55
CA SER A 64 -2.11 31.32 6.69
C SER A 64 -1.07 30.93 7.73
N LEU A 65 0.21 31.02 7.40
CA LEU A 65 1.30 30.59 8.25
C LEU A 65 2.16 31.73 8.80
N GLY A 66 1.93 32.98 8.38
CA GLY A 66 2.66 34.17 8.86
C GLY A 66 4.17 34.15 8.59
N LEU A 67 4.63 33.28 7.67
CA LEU A 67 6.04 32.98 7.47
C LEU A 67 6.65 33.60 6.21
N GLY A 68 5.84 34.24 5.33
CA GLY A 68 6.32 34.92 4.14
C GLY A 68 7.31 34.09 3.29
N GLU A 69 8.34 34.74 2.78
CA GLU A 69 9.38 34.08 1.94
C GLU A 69 10.13 32.94 2.66
N SER A 70 10.14 32.90 3.99
CA SER A 70 10.82 31.86 4.78
C SER A 70 10.15 30.49 4.67
N PHE A 71 8.85 30.43 4.38
CA PHE A 71 8.11 29.18 4.18
C PHE A 71 8.59 28.42 2.94
N GLU A 72 8.79 29.10 1.82
CA GLU A 72 9.26 28.49 0.57
C GLU A 72 10.67 27.88 0.71
N MET A 73 11.44 28.34 1.67
CA MET A 73 12.80 27.80 1.92
C MET A 73 12.82 26.55 2.81
N GLN A 74 11.82 26.33 3.65
CA GLN A 74 11.84 25.28 4.68
C GLN A 74 11.19 23.97 4.27
N TYR A 75 10.14 24.00 3.44
CA TYR A 75 9.32 22.82 3.17
C TYR A 75 9.34 22.43 1.69
N GLU A 76 9.24 21.13 1.44
CA GLU A 76 8.99 20.59 0.11
C GLU A 76 7.52 20.77 -0.25
N TYR A 77 7.24 21.30 -1.44
CA TYR A 77 5.88 21.51 -1.92
C TYR A 77 5.73 21.12 -3.38
N VAL A 78 4.49 20.95 -3.79
CA VAL A 78 4.10 20.75 -5.18
C VAL A 78 2.95 21.69 -5.54
N ASP A 79 2.97 22.22 -6.76
CA ASP A 79 1.84 22.95 -7.33
C ASP A 79 1.02 21.96 -8.18
N TRP A 80 -0.29 21.88 -7.89
CA TRP A 80 -1.26 20.99 -8.50
C TRP A 80 -2.58 21.71 -8.72
N TYR A 81 -3.06 21.77 -9.96
CA TYR A 81 -4.27 22.49 -10.36
C TYR A 81 -4.39 23.91 -9.78
N GLY A 82 -3.29 24.66 -9.79
CA GLY A 82 -3.26 26.05 -9.32
C GLY A 82 -3.15 26.22 -7.80
N ASN A 83 -3.18 25.15 -7.03
CA ASN A 83 -2.95 25.17 -5.60
C ASN A 83 -1.55 24.65 -5.26
N ARG A 84 -1.00 25.17 -4.17
CA ARG A 84 0.26 24.68 -3.61
C ARG A 84 -0.03 23.78 -2.43
N TYR A 85 0.59 22.58 -2.41
CA TYR A 85 0.41 21.59 -1.36
C TYR A 85 1.74 21.19 -0.73
N VAL A 86 1.75 21.05 0.59
CA VAL A 86 2.77 20.33 1.34
C VAL A 86 2.27 18.91 1.55
N THR A 87 3.17 17.91 1.50
CA THR A 87 2.85 16.49 1.58
C THR A 87 3.73 15.77 2.60
N GLY A 88 3.36 14.54 2.91
CA GLY A 88 4.16 13.66 3.75
C GLY A 88 4.29 14.14 5.20
N ASP A 89 5.41 13.80 5.84
CA ASP A 89 5.64 14.13 7.25
C ASP A 89 5.80 15.64 7.51
N ASP A 90 6.13 16.43 6.49
CA ASP A 90 6.24 17.87 6.62
C ASP A 90 4.89 18.54 6.86
N VAL A 91 3.78 17.94 6.42
CA VAL A 91 2.43 18.47 6.64
C VAL A 91 2.13 18.65 8.12
N ILE A 92 2.51 17.69 8.95
CA ILE A 92 2.26 17.72 10.40
C ILE A 92 3.07 18.86 11.07
N ARG A 93 4.24 19.17 10.53
CA ARG A 93 5.08 20.26 11.00
C ARG A 93 4.56 21.64 10.60
N VAL A 94 3.94 21.73 9.42
CA VAL A 94 3.45 22.98 8.84
C VAL A 94 2.11 23.37 9.44
N THR A 95 1.18 22.43 9.57
CA THR A 95 -0.15 22.72 10.09
C THR A 95 -0.75 21.52 10.79
N ARG A 96 -1.39 21.78 11.92
CA ARG A 96 -2.26 20.81 12.61
C ARG A 96 -3.73 21.01 12.26
N ARG A 97 -4.05 22.10 11.55
CA ARG A 97 -5.38 22.43 11.07
C ARG A 97 -5.35 22.47 9.54
N GLY A 98 -6.38 21.95 8.90
CA GLY A 98 -6.46 21.94 7.43
C GLY A 98 -5.69 20.78 6.76
N LEU A 99 -5.42 19.72 7.52
CA LEU A 99 -4.97 18.45 6.93
C LEU A 99 -6.10 17.89 6.09
N GLU A 100 -5.80 17.62 4.83
CA GLU A 100 -6.71 16.95 3.92
C GLU A 100 -6.33 15.48 3.83
N ARG A 101 -7.30 14.62 4.15
CA ARG A 101 -7.23 13.18 4.05
C ARG A 101 -8.59 12.66 3.62
N HIS A 102 -8.62 11.92 2.54
CA HIS A 102 -9.84 11.27 2.09
C HIS A 102 -9.83 9.80 2.52
N ILE A 103 -10.92 9.37 3.14
CA ILE A 103 -11.10 8.02 3.67
C ILE A 103 -12.42 7.46 3.13
N GLY A 104 -12.48 6.15 2.90
CA GLY A 104 -13.68 5.46 2.43
C GLY A 104 -13.79 5.34 0.92
N ALA A 105 -14.93 4.81 0.45
CA ALA A 105 -15.13 4.41 -0.94
C ALA A 105 -14.99 5.57 -1.95
N ASN A 106 -15.50 6.75 -1.62
CA ASN A 106 -15.56 7.89 -2.53
C ASN A 106 -14.19 8.51 -2.88
N ARG A 107 -13.12 8.11 -2.18
CA ARG A 107 -11.77 8.60 -2.48
C ARG A 107 -11.16 7.96 -3.73
N TYR A 108 -11.62 6.76 -4.10
CA TYR A 108 -11.01 6.00 -5.18
C TYR A 108 -11.30 6.63 -6.54
N GLY A 109 -10.25 7.10 -7.22
CA GLY A 109 -10.34 7.85 -8.47
C GLY A 109 -10.56 9.35 -8.31
N ASP A 110 -10.82 9.88 -7.10
CA ASP A 110 -10.99 11.31 -6.89
C ASP A 110 -9.70 12.10 -7.16
N GLU A 111 -9.78 13.42 -7.09
CA GLU A 111 -8.63 14.32 -7.33
C GLU A 111 -7.51 14.09 -6.29
N PHE A 112 -7.85 13.76 -5.06
CA PHE A 112 -6.88 13.47 -4.03
C PHE A 112 -6.10 12.18 -4.30
N HIS A 113 -6.79 11.12 -4.77
CA HIS A 113 -6.15 9.86 -5.19
C HIS A 113 -5.18 10.10 -6.36
N GLN A 114 -5.62 10.84 -7.38
CA GLN A 114 -4.77 11.20 -8.52
C GLN A 114 -3.56 12.03 -8.07
N PHE A 115 -3.76 12.99 -7.17
CA PHE A 115 -2.71 13.80 -6.59
C PHE A 115 -1.64 12.96 -5.88
N LEU A 116 -2.03 12.01 -5.02
CA LEU A 116 -1.09 11.16 -4.29
C LEU A 116 -0.17 10.38 -5.24
N VAL A 117 -0.75 9.78 -6.29
CA VAL A 117 0.01 9.03 -7.30
C VAL A 117 0.93 9.97 -8.09
N ALA A 118 0.42 11.12 -8.53
CA ALA A 118 1.19 12.10 -9.30
C ALA A 118 2.36 12.68 -8.49
N ASN A 119 2.13 13.02 -7.20
CA ASN A 119 3.19 13.51 -6.32
C ASN A 119 4.28 12.46 -6.15
N ALA A 120 3.91 11.21 -5.86
CA ALA A 120 4.88 10.13 -5.70
C ALA A 120 5.72 9.89 -6.98
N LEU A 121 5.10 9.92 -8.16
CA LEU A 121 5.79 9.83 -9.45
C LEU A 121 6.78 10.99 -9.66
N ALA A 122 6.35 12.19 -9.32
CA ALA A 122 7.22 13.36 -9.40
C ALA A 122 8.42 13.22 -8.44
N ARG A 123 8.22 12.73 -7.21
CA ARG A 123 9.29 12.45 -6.23
C ARG A 123 10.22 11.33 -6.68
N LEU A 124 9.73 10.34 -7.40
CA LEU A 124 10.54 9.29 -8.04
C LEU A 124 11.37 9.79 -9.24
N GLY A 125 11.15 11.03 -9.66
CA GLY A 125 11.92 11.70 -10.71
C GLY A 125 11.33 11.58 -12.11
N VAL A 126 10.07 11.18 -12.26
CA VAL A 126 9.36 11.22 -13.54
C VAL A 126 9.20 12.69 -13.94
N LYS A 127 9.58 13.02 -15.18
CA LYS A 127 9.52 14.40 -15.71
C LYS A 127 8.59 14.50 -16.91
N ASN A 128 8.63 13.51 -17.77
CA ASN A 128 7.83 13.40 -19.00
C ASN A 128 7.76 11.93 -19.44
N GLY A 129 7.00 11.64 -20.48
CA GLY A 129 6.88 10.31 -21.08
C GLY A 129 5.53 9.67 -20.86
N THR A 130 5.44 8.40 -21.22
CA THR A 130 4.23 7.60 -21.11
C THR A 130 4.35 6.57 -19.98
N ILE A 131 3.24 6.25 -19.34
CA ILE A 131 3.20 5.40 -18.15
C ILE A 131 2.16 4.30 -18.33
N ASP A 132 2.57 3.04 -18.11
CA ASP A 132 1.69 1.91 -17.84
C ASP A 132 1.51 1.81 -16.32
N LEU A 133 0.30 2.10 -15.83
CA LEU A 133 -0.01 2.26 -14.42
C LEU A 133 -0.87 1.12 -13.89
N THR A 134 -0.42 0.48 -12.82
CA THR A 134 -1.21 -0.46 -12.02
C THR A 134 -1.60 0.20 -10.70
N LEU A 135 -2.90 0.17 -10.38
CA LEU A 135 -3.49 0.68 -9.14
C LEU A 135 -4.20 -0.44 -8.38
N PHE A 136 -4.54 -0.18 -7.13
CA PHE A 136 -5.24 -1.11 -6.26
C PHE A 136 -6.49 -0.48 -5.65
N ALA A 137 -7.45 -1.35 -5.34
CA ALA A 137 -8.66 -1.00 -4.62
C ALA A 137 -9.00 -2.10 -3.61
N PRO A 138 -9.63 -1.78 -2.46
CA PRO A 138 -10.04 -2.77 -1.48
C PRO A 138 -10.91 -3.84 -2.11
N PRO A 139 -10.71 -5.13 -1.76
CA PRO A 139 -11.49 -6.23 -2.33
C PRO A 139 -13.00 -6.01 -2.25
N GLY A 140 -13.52 -5.56 -1.11
CA GLY A 140 -14.94 -5.32 -0.91
C GLY A 140 -15.54 -4.16 -1.74
N LEU A 141 -14.69 -3.29 -2.31
CA LEU A 141 -15.10 -2.17 -3.15
C LEU A 141 -14.73 -2.35 -4.62
N PHE A 142 -13.87 -3.33 -4.91
CA PHE A 142 -13.19 -3.47 -6.20
C PHE A 142 -14.15 -3.42 -7.41
N THR A 143 -15.21 -4.21 -7.38
CA THR A 143 -16.19 -4.25 -8.50
C THR A 143 -16.92 -2.93 -8.71
N GLN A 144 -17.13 -2.16 -7.64
CA GLN A 144 -17.83 -0.88 -7.68
C GLN A 144 -16.94 0.25 -8.18
N VAL A 145 -15.67 0.31 -7.72
CA VAL A 145 -14.80 1.47 -7.96
C VAL A 145 -13.81 1.29 -9.11
N LYS A 146 -13.55 0.06 -9.54
CA LYS A 146 -12.54 -0.25 -10.57
C LYS A 146 -12.71 0.60 -11.84
N GLN A 147 -13.92 0.61 -12.39
CA GLN A 147 -14.17 1.31 -13.65
C GLN A 147 -14.06 2.83 -13.48
N GLU A 148 -14.57 3.36 -12.37
CA GLU A 148 -14.45 4.78 -12.05
C GLU A 148 -13.00 5.23 -11.90
N ILE A 149 -12.16 4.43 -11.21
CA ILE A 149 -10.72 4.72 -11.09
C ILE A 149 -10.09 4.85 -12.49
N ILE A 150 -10.33 3.86 -13.36
CA ILE A 150 -9.77 3.88 -14.72
C ILE A 150 -10.22 5.14 -15.46
N GLU A 151 -11.51 5.45 -15.48
CA GLU A 151 -12.07 6.59 -16.17
C GLU A 151 -11.48 7.92 -15.65
N ARG A 152 -11.37 8.07 -14.33
CA ARG A 152 -10.81 9.28 -13.71
C ARG A 152 -9.33 9.49 -14.03
N PHE A 153 -8.52 8.43 -13.96
CA PHE A 153 -7.10 8.53 -14.32
C PHE A 153 -6.87 8.73 -15.82
N MET A 154 -7.82 8.31 -16.65
CA MET A 154 -7.79 8.49 -18.12
C MET A 154 -8.52 9.76 -18.59
N GLU A 155 -9.08 10.56 -17.69
CA GLU A 155 -9.65 11.87 -18.05
C GLU A 155 -8.62 12.73 -18.78
N ASN A 156 -9.07 13.55 -19.73
CA ASN A 156 -8.23 14.40 -20.57
C ASN A 156 -7.11 13.62 -21.31
N GLY A 157 -7.37 12.36 -21.68
CA GLY A 157 -6.40 11.49 -22.34
C GLY A 157 -5.29 11.02 -21.42
N GLY A 158 -5.51 11.02 -20.11
CA GLY A 158 -4.53 10.58 -19.11
C GLY A 158 -3.35 11.56 -18.91
N ILE A 159 -3.47 12.80 -19.38
CA ILE A 159 -2.42 13.82 -19.26
C ILE A 159 -2.41 14.39 -17.84
N VAL A 160 -1.25 14.36 -17.24
CA VAL A 160 -0.98 14.85 -15.87
C VAL A 160 0.07 15.94 -15.91
N GLU A 161 -0.18 17.04 -15.21
CA GLU A 161 0.76 18.12 -15.02
C GLU A 161 0.95 18.40 -13.51
N ILE A 162 2.20 18.47 -13.05
CA ILE A 162 2.56 18.79 -11.67
C ILE A 162 3.88 19.57 -11.65
N LYS A 163 4.02 20.52 -10.72
CA LYS A 163 5.27 21.25 -10.57
C LYS A 163 5.84 21.05 -9.16
N VAL A 164 7.03 20.52 -9.08
CA VAL A 164 7.77 20.32 -7.82
C VAL A 164 8.60 21.56 -7.52
N LYS A 165 8.78 21.88 -6.24
CA LYS A 165 9.69 22.94 -5.78
C LYS A 165 11.04 22.88 -6.50
N GLY A 166 11.48 24.01 -7.01
CA GLY A 166 12.75 24.15 -7.74
C GLY A 166 12.66 23.83 -9.25
N ASP A 167 11.57 23.25 -9.74
CA ASP A 167 11.38 23.05 -11.16
C ASP A 167 11.11 24.39 -11.87
N ARG A 168 11.78 24.62 -13.00
CA ARG A 168 11.55 25.84 -13.84
C ARG A 168 10.22 25.75 -14.60
N LYS A 169 9.82 24.54 -15.01
CA LYS A 169 8.59 24.25 -15.75
C LYS A 169 7.88 23.07 -15.11
N PRO A 170 6.54 22.96 -15.22
CA PRO A 170 5.83 21.78 -14.82
C PRO A 170 6.39 20.52 -15.48
N ARG A 171 6.30 19.41 -14.79
CA ARG A 171 6.49 18.07 -15.33
C ARG A 171 5.19 17.62 -15.95
N GLN A 172 5.27 16.89 -17.06
CA GLN A 172 4.09 16.42 -17.77
C GLN A 172 4.31 15.01 -18.30
N TRP A 173 3.39 14.11 -18.01
CA TRP A 173 3.37 12.76 -18.55
C TRP A 173 1.96 12.33 -18.90
N GLN A 174 1.84 11.17 -19.52
CA GLN A 174 0.56 10.60 -19.94
C GLN A 174 0.44 9.15 -19.45
N TYR A 175 -0.68 8.81 -18.82
CA TYR A 175 -1.06 7.42 -18.61
C TYR A 175 -1.53 6.83 -19.94
N GLU A 176 -0.80 5.87 -20.49
CA GLU A 176 -1.20 5.12 -21.69
C GLU A 176 -2.20 4.02 -21.35
N ASN A 177 -1.99 3.39 -20.21
CA ASN A 177 -2.83 2.32 -19.71
C ASN A 177 -2.95 2.42 -18.20
N VAL A 178 -4.17 2.19 -17.69
CA VAL A 178 -4.45 2.11 -16.26
C VAL A 178 -5.14 0.78 -15.98
N THR A 179 -4.52 -0.03 -15.13
CA THR A 179 -5.06 -1.30 -14.67
C THR A 179 -5.35 -1.21 -13.17
N VAL A 180 -6.50 -1.69 -12.73
CA VAL A 180 -6.87 -1.72 -11.31
C VAL A 180 -7.04 -3.15 -10.84
N TRP A 181 -6.45 -3.48 -9.70
CA TRP A 181 -6.48 -4.80 -9.08
C TRP A 181 -7.02 -4.75 -7.66
N PRO A 182 -7.57 -5.86 -7.14
CA PRO A 182 -7.89 -5.92 -5.72
C PRO A 182 -6.62 -5.91 -4.88
N GLU A 183 -6.64 -5.17 -3.77
CA GLU A 183 -5.60 -5.22 -2.74
C GLU A 183 -5.37 -6.66 -2.27
N GLY A 184 -4.12 -7.01 -1.95
CA GLY A 184 -3.72 -8.38 -1.64
C GLY A 184 -3.24 -9.19 -2.86
N LEU A 185 -3.77 -8.94 -4.08
CA LEU A 185 -3.33 -9.70 -5.27
C LEU A 185 -1.87 -9.44 -5.59
N GLY A 186 -1.42 -8.18 -5.52
CA GLY A 186 -0.01 -7.84 -5.69
C GLY A 186 0.88 -8.57 -4.68
N ALA A 187 0.43 -8.64 -3.44
CA ALA A 187 1.17 -9.36 -2.40
C ALA A 187 1.34 -10.85 -2.72
N ALA A 188 0.29 -11.51 -3.23
CA ALA A 188 0.40 -12.91 -3.69
C ALA A 188 1.41 -13.07 -4.83
N ILE A 189 1.41 -12.15 -5.79
CA ILE A 189 2.36 -12.14 -6.92
C ILE A 189 3.81 -12.00 -6.43
N CYS A 190 4.07 -11.26 -5.35
CA CYS A 190 5.41 -11.15 -4.78
C CYS A 190 6.05 -12.49 -4.42
N PHE A 191 5.25 -13.52 -4.11
CA PHE A 191 5.75 -14.84 -3.76
C PHE A 191 6.05 -15.73 -4.98
N VAL A 192 5.55 -15.38 -6.15
CA VAL A 192 5.61 -16.24 -7.34
C VAL A 192 6.32 -15.64 -8.55
N VAL A 193 6.55 -14.32 -8.56
CA VAL A 193 7.24 -13.60 -9.64
C VAL A 193 8.43 -12.83 -9.07
N ASP A 194 9.58 -12.88 -9.74
CA ASP A 194 10.80 -12.19 -9.32
C ASP A 194 10.85 -10.70 -9.76
N ASP A 195 11.94 -10.01 -9.40
CA ASP A 195 12.17 -8.59 -9.74
C ASP A 195 12.39 -8.33 -11.24
N ASN A 196 12.52 -9.38 -12.05
CA ASN A 196 12.61 -9.28 -13.50
C ASN A 196 11.27 -9.54 -14.18
N GLY A 197 10.24 -9.95 -13.43
CA GLY A 197 8.95 -10.37 -13.97
C GLY A 197 8.95 -11.82 -14.46
N ASP A 198 9.86 -12.67 -13.97
CA ASP A 198 9.89 -14.09 -14.33
C ASP A 198 9.17 -14.92 -13.27
N PRO A 199 8.23 -15.81 -13.65
CA PRO A 199 7.60 -16.75 -12.73
C PRO A 199 8.63 -17.72 -12.15
N VAL A 200 8.63 -17.90 -10.81
CA VAL A 200 9.63 -18.74 -10.12
C VAL A 200 8.96 -19.94 -9.43
N ASP A 201 7.98 -19.71 -8.57
CA ASP A 201 7.31 -20.76 -7.79
C ASP A 201 5.79 -20.52 -7.74
N THR A 202 5.09 -21.03 -8.74
CA THR A 202 3.63 -20.87 -8.85
C THR A 202 2.86 -21.84 -7.95
N ASP A 203 3.50 -22.89 -7.44
CA ASP A 203 2.85 -23.90 -6.59
C ASP A 203 2.41 -23.32 -5.23
N ILE A 204 2.99 -22.21 -4.80
CA ILE A 204 2.57 -21.48 -3.59
C ILE A 204 1.10 -21.09 -3.66
N LEU A 205 0.62 -20.68 -4.84
CA LEU A 205 -0.77 -20.27 -5.06
C LEU A 205 -1.69 -21.41 -5.50
N SER A 206 -1.21 -22.67 -5.56
CA SER A 206 -2.08 -23.81 -5.84
C SER A 206 -2.97 -24.09 -4.61
N GLY A 207 -4.21 -24.52 -4.85
CA GLY A 207 -5.20 -24.68 -3.80
C GLY A 207 -5.71 -23.34 -3.27
N GLU A 208 -6.26 -23.34 -2.08
CA GLU A 208 -6.86 -22.16 -1.47
C GLU A 208 -5.80 -21.32 -0.71
N THR A 209 -5.66 -20.06 -1.09
CA THR A 209 -4.76 -19.08 -0.46
C THR A 209 -5.58 -17.89 0.02
N VAL A 210 -5.34 -17.44 1.25
CA VAL A 210 -5.93 -16.22 1.82
C VAL A 210 -4.85 -15.18 2.01
N ILE A 211 -5.09 -13.96 1.55
CA ILE A 211 -4.27 -12.80 1.80
C ILE A 211 -5.04 -11.90 2.78
N LEU A 212 -4.42 -11.53 3.90
CA LEU A 212 -4.93 -10.55 4.85
C LEU A 212 -4.10 -9.29 4.73
N ASP A 213 -4.69 -8.24 4.17
CA ASP A 213 -4.08 -6.91 4.11
C ASP A 213 -4.53 -6.10 5.31
N ILE A 214 -3.59 -5.84 6.22
CA ILE A 214 -3.85 -5.17 7.48
C ILE A 214 -3.44 -3.71 7.33
N GLY A 215 -4.41 -2.90 6.91
CA GLY A 215 -4.24 -1.50 6.62
C GLY A 215 -4.27 -0.59 7.85
N ALA A 216 -4.22 0.72 7.56
CA ALA A 216 -4.33 1.75 8.59
C ALA A 216 -5.74 1.82 9.18
N PHE A 217 -6.78 1.76 8.36
CA PHE A 217 -8.18 1.92 8.74
C PHE A 217 -9.00 0.66 8.53
N THR A 218 -8.67 -0.14 7.53
CA THR A 218 -9.35 -1.37 7.15
C THR A 218 -8.47 -2.58 7.39
N LEU A 219 -9.10 -3.75 7.50
CA LEU A 219 -8.50 -5.04 7.26
C LEU A 219 -9.23 -5.63 6.06
N ASP A 220 -8.47 -6.04 5.07
CA ASP A 220 -8.98 -6.59 3.84
C ASP A 220 -8.55 -8.04 3.69
N ALA A 221 -9.42 -8.88 3.15
CA ALA A 221 -9.08 -10.26 2.82
C ALA A 221 -9.36 -10.56 1.37
N LEU A 222 -8.41 -11.18 0.70
CA LEU A 222 -8.53 -11.71 -0.64
C LEU A 222 -8.33 -13.22 -0.62
N LYS A 223 -9.31 -13.97 -1.11
CA LYS A 223 -9.23 -15.41 -1.24
C LYS A 223 -8.95 -15.79 -2.69
N LEU A 224 -7.94 -16.62 -2.90
CA LEU A 224 -7.58 -17.18 -4.20
C LEU A 224 -7.82 -18.68 -4.20
N GLN A 225 -8.32 -19.19 -5.32
CA GLN A 225 -8.39 -20.62 -5.64
C GLN A 225 -7.50 -20.92 -6.83
N ASP A 226 -6.44 -21.71 -6.63
CA ASP A 226 -5.42 -21.98 -7.66
C ASP A 226 -4.87 -20.71 -8.32
N GLY A 227 -4.60 -19.68 -7.53
CA GLY A 227 -4.14 -18.38 -7.98
C GLY A 227 -5.22 -17.46 -8.57
N ASN A 228 -6.47 -17.91 -8.71
CA ASN A 228 -7.57 -17.13 -9.26
C ASN A 228 -8.46 -16.57 -8.16
N PHE A 229 -8.97 -15.36 -8.34
CA PHE A 229 -9.98 -14.80 -7.44
C PHE A 229 -11.36 -14.83 -8.09
N ASN A 230 -12.40 -15.03 -7.27
CA ASN A 230 -13.77 -14.89 -7.70
C ASN A 230 -14.28 -13.51 -7.27
N PRO A 231 -14.61 -12.60 -8.23
CA PRO A 231 -15.13 -11.28 -7.90
C PRO A 231 -16.40 -11.30 -7.02
N GLU A 232 -17.23 -12.31 -7.14
CA GLU A 232 -18.47 -12.45 -6.35
C GLU A 232 -18.19 -12.73 -4.87
N SER A 233 -17.02 -13.28 -4.53
CA SER A 233 -16.62 -13.52 -3.14
C SER A 233 -16.00 -12.31 -2.45
N LEU A 234 -15.80 -11.21 -3.15
CA LEU A 234 -15.14 -10.00 -2.63
C LEU A 234 -16.10 -9.10 -1.82
N GLU A 235 -17.41 -9.27 -1.94
CA GLU A 235 -18.41 -8.37 -1.34
C GLU A 235 -18.31 -8.22 0.20
N HIS A 236 -17.71 -9.19 0.87
CA HIS A 236 -17.58 -9.19 2.33
C HIS A 236 -16.12 -9.23 2.81
N ALA A 237 -15.19 -8.85 1.97
CA ALA A 237 -13.76 -9.02 2.21
C ALA A 237 -13.09 -7.77 2.81
N THR A 238 -13.83 -6.72 3.13
CA THR A 238 -13.32 -5.47 3.74
C THR A 238 -14.03 -5.21 5.07
N TRP A 239 -13.25 -5.13 6.15
CA TRP A 239 -13.75 -4.76 7.48
C TRP A 239 -13.30 -3.34 7.80
N GLU A 240 -14.25 -2.43 7.79
CA GLU A 240 -14.05 -1.05 8.24
C GLU A 240 -13.76 -1.00 9.75
N ASN A 241 -12.95 -0.03 10.17
CA ASN A 241 -12.53 0.13 11.57
C ASN A 241 -11.80 -1.08 12.17
N ALA A 242 -11.32 -2.00 11.34
CA ALA A 242 -10.54 -3.16 11.75
C ALA A 242 -9.02 -2.97 11.60
N GLY A 243 -8.58 -1.80 11.17
CA GLY A 243 -7.17 -1.46 10.94
C GLY A 243 -6.44 -0.96 12.19
N VAL A 244 -5.17 -0.62 12.01
CA VAL A 244 -4.25 -0.14 13.05
C VAL A 244 -4.77 1.11 13.78
N HIS A 245 -5.50 1.97 13.08
CA HIS A 245 -6.06 3.20 13.66
C HIS A 245 -6.93 2.91 14.88
N THR A 246 -7.91 2.05 14.72
CA THR A 246 -8.88 1.72 15.76
C THR A 246 -8.28 0.93 16.91
N HIS A 247 -7.38 0.00 16.61
CA HIS A 247 -6.87 -0.95 17.60
C HIS A 247 -5.58 -0.50 18.29
N VAL A 248 -4.79 0.36 17.65
CA VAL A 248 -3.48 0.77 18.20
C VAL A 248 -3.35 2.29 18.32
N ARG A 249 -3.52 3.05 17.21
CA ARG A 249 -3.22 4.51 17.20
C ARG A 249 -4.14 5.29 18.12
N GLU A 250 -5.42 5.14 17.97
CA GLU A 250 -6.42 5.86 18.78
C GLU A 250 -6.38 5.49 20.28
N PRO A 251 -6.29 4.20 20.66
CA PRO A 251 -6.07 3.82 22.06
C PRO A 251 -4.79 4.42 22.66
N LEU A 252 -3.69 4.44 21.90
CA LEU A 252 -2.42 5.00 22.35
C LEU A 252 -2.54 6.51 22.54
N LEU A 253 -3.17 7.23 21.59
CA LEU A 253 -3.44 8.67 21.70
C LEU A 253 -4.31 8.98 22.93
N ARG A 254 -5.42 8.24 23.13
CA ARG A 254 -6.29 8.41 24.30
C ARG A 254 -5.54 8.20 25.61
N MET A 255 -4.62 7.24 25.66
CA MET A 255 -3.78 7.00 26.83
C MET A 255 -2.86 8.19 27.10
N LEU A 256 -2.22 8.73 26.07
CA LEU A 256 -1.37 9.93 26.17
C LEU A 256 -2.15 11.14 26.67
N HIS A 257 -3.31 11.44 26.09
CA HIS A 257 -4.17 12.55 26.49
C HIS A 257 -4.66 12.48 27.94
N LYS A 258 -4.83 11.25 28.49
CA LYS A 258 -5.20 11.04 29.89
C LYS A 258 -4.03 11.19 30.85
N ARG A 259 -2.79 10.99 30.38
CA ARG A 259 -1.61 10.98 31.22
C ARG A 259 -1.24 12.39 31.69
N GLN A 260 -1.33 13.40 30.80
CA GLN A 260 -0.93 14.76 31.10
C GLN A 260 -1.56 15.76 30.12
N GLU A 261 -1.85 16.95 30.58
CA GLU A 261 -2.53 17.98 29.79
C GLU A 261 -1.74 18.43 28.54
N ASP A 262 -0.41 18.54 28.68
CA ASP A 262 0.49 18.93 27.59
C ASP A 262 0.46 17.95 26.41
N PHE A 263 0.12 16.67 26.64
CA PHE A 263 -0.02 15.67 25.58
C PHE A 263 -1.30 15.81 24.76
N ARG A 264 -2.25 16.65 25.14
CA ARG A 264 -3.50 16.91 24.39
C ARG A 264 -3.26 17.59 23.04
N ILE A 265 -2.07 18.13 22.81
CA ILE A 265 -1.68 18.70 21.51
C ILE A 265 -1.31 17.63 20.48
N LEU A 266 -1.02 16.38 20.92
CA LEU A 266 -0.69 15.29 20.03
C LEU A 266 -1.91 14.88 19.21
N THR A 267 -1.64 14.45 17.98
CA THR A 267 -2.61 13.94 17.02
C THR A 267 -2.36 12.46 16.74
N VAL A 268 -3.25 11.83 16.00
CA VAL A 268 -3.07 10.47 15.50
C VAL A 268 -1.83 10.35 14.60
N ASP A 269 -1.52 11.40 13.84
CA ASP A 269 -0.36 11.41 12.95
C ASP A 269 0.96 11.49 13.73
N ASP A 270 0.99 12.18 14.86
CA ASP A 270 2.15 12.17 15.78
C ASP A 270 2.37 10.74 16.29
N VAL A 271 1.30 10.04 16.70
CA VAL A 271 1.36 8.65 17.16
C VAL A 271 1.82 7.72 16.03
N ASP A 272 1.33 7.91 14.80
CA ASP A 272 1.75 7.14 13.64
C ASP A 272 3.25 7.30 13.35
N SER A 273 3.76 8.52 13.44
CA SER A 273 5.18 8.81 13.26
C SER A 273 6.04 8.08 14.31
N VAL A 274 5.60 8.07 15.58
CA VAL A 274 6.29 7.34 16.65
C VAL A 274 6.25 5.83 16.42
N LEU A 275 5.12 5.28 15.98
CA LEU A 275 5.01 3.85 15.66
C LEU A 275 5.94 3.46 14.51
N ARG A 276 5.94 4.20 13.40
CA ARG A 276 6.82 3.94 12.25
C ARG A 276 8.30 3.96 12.70
N LYS A 277 8.72 5.03 13.37
CA LYS A 277 10.08 5.15 13.90
C LYS A 277 10.41 3.99 14.84
N GLY A 278 9.50 3.66 15.75
CA GLY A 278 9.72 2.61 16.75
C GLY A 278 9.91 1.23 16.15
N PHE A 279 9.14 0.87 15.12
CA PHE A 279 9.30 -0.41 14.43
C PHE A 279 10.54 -0.47 13.54
N GLU A 280 11.05 0.68 13.06
CA GLU A 280 12.29 0.74 12.30
C GLU A 280 13.54 0.73 13.18
N THR A 281 13.51 1.45 14.32
CA THR A 281 14.70 1.76 15.13
C THR A 281 14.69 1.15 16.52
N GLY A 282 13.54 0.64 17.00
CA GLY A 282 13.32 0.24 18.39
C GLY A 282 13.01 1.40 19.35
N ASP A 283 12.98 2.67 18.87
CA ASP A 283 12.74 3.85 19.68
C ASP A 283 11.28 4.34 19.58
N PHE A 284 10.46 3.97 20.56
CA PHE A 284 9.07 4.40 20.70
C PHE A 284 8.90 5.64 21.60
N THR A 285 9.86 6.54 21.60
CA THR A 285 9.81 7.75 22.46
C THR A 285 9.08 8.87 21.76
N VAL A 286 8.10 9.46 22.46
CA VAL A 286 7.47 10.74 22.09
C VAL A 286 7.96 11.85 22.99
N THR A 287 8.26 13.02 22.42
CA THR A 287 8.71 14.21 23.15
C THR A 287 7.71 15.34 22.98
N VAL A 288 7.20 15.87 24.08
CA VAL A 288 6.28 17.02 24.11
C VAL A 288 6.70 17.98 25.21
N ALA A 289 6.84 19.26 24.87
CA ALA A 289 7.24 20.30 25.83
C ALA A 289 8.48 19.95 26.66
N GLY A 290 9.45 19.26 26.04
CA GLY A 290 10.68 18.81 26.72
C GLY A 290 10.54 17.55 27.59
N MET A 291 9.35 16.97 27.64
CA MET A 291 9.10 15.71 28.35
C MET A 291 9.18 14.53 27.38
N GLU A 292 9.92 13.51 27.75
CA GLU A 292 10.04 12.27 26.99
C GLU A 292 9.21 11.17 27.63
N VAL A 293 8.44 10.47 26.81
CA VAL A 293 7.67 9.30 27.22
C VAL A 293 7.97 8.13 26.31
N ASN A 294 8.50 7.07 26.88
CA ASN A 294 8.68 5.81 26.17
C ASN A 294 7.37 5.02 26.15
N LEU A 295 6.91 4.67 24.96
CA LEU A 295 5.64 4.00 24.70
C LEU A 295 5.80 2.50 24.39
N ALA A 296 7.01 1.95 24.38
CA ALA A 296 7.28 0.57 23.95
C ALA A 296 6.36 -0.46 24.61
N GLY A 297 6.22 -0.43 25.94
CA GLY A 297 5.36 -1.38 26.67
C GLY A 297 3.86 -1.20 26.34
N ALA A 298 3.42 0.04 26.14
CA ALA A 298 2.03 0.32 25.75
C ALA A 298 1.75 -0.15 24.31
N VAL A 299 2.68 0.11 23.40
CA VAL A 299 2.60 -0.36 22.00
C VAL A 299 2.55 -1.87 21.95
N GLN A 300 3.46 -2.57 22.65
CA GLN A 300 3.48 -4.02 22.71
C GLN A 300 2.13 -4.58 23.16
N ASN A 301 1.58 -4.10 24.27
CA ASN A 301 0.29 -4.55 24.80
C ASN A 301 -0.86 -4.32 23.81
N LEU A 302 -0.88 -3.17 23.13
CA LEU A 302 -1.91 -2.88 22.13
C LEU A 302 -1.78 -3.78 20.89
N CYS A 303 -0.55 -4.07 20.45
CA CYS A 303 -0.31 -4.98 19.34
C CYS A 303 -0.72 -6.43 19.67
N GLU A 304 -0.43 -6.91 20.90
CA GLU A 304 -0.88 -8.23 21.36
C GLU A 304 -2.42 -8.32 21.36
N ARG A 305 -3.10 -7.33 21.93
CA ARG A 305 -4.57 -7.26 21.94
C ARG A 305 -5.16 -7.18 20.54
N TYR A 306 -4.52 -6.46 19.64
CA TYR A 306 -4.94 -6.38 18.25
C TYR A 306 -4.75 -7.72 17.53
N ALA A 307 -3.63 -8.40 17.74
CA ALA A 307 -3.39 -9.73 17.21
C ALA A 307 -4.46 -10.73 17.70
N ASP A 308 -4.80 -10.71 19.01
CA ASP A 308 -5.85 -11.55 19.57
C ASP A 308 -7.22 -11.24 18.94
N TRP A 309 -7.51 -9.94 18.68
CA TRP A 309 -8.74 -9.55 18.02
C TRP A 309 -8.81 -10.09 16.58
N VAL A 310 -7.72 -9.95 15.80
CA VAL A 310 -7.62 -10.48 14.43
C VAL A 310 -7.75 -12.00 14.43
N ALA A 311 -7.07 -12.68 15.36
CA ALA A 311 -7.14 -14.13 15.50
C ALA A 311 -8.60 -14.59 15.72
N ASN A 312 -9.26 -14.03 16.73
CA ASN A 312 -10.61 -14.47 17.12
C ASN A 312 -11.68 -14.08 16.09
N ASN A 313 -11.64 -12.86 15.56
CA ASN A 313 -12.72 -12.35 14.72
C ASN A 313 -12.53 -12.68 13.24
N ILE A 314 -11.29 -12.69 12.76
CA ILE A 314 -10.99 -12.90 11.34
C ILE A 314 -10.49 -14.33 11.11
N CYS A 315 -9.39 -14.73 11.74
CA CYS A 315 -8.78 -16.03 11.46
C CYS A 315 -9.70 -17.19 11.87
N ASP A 316 -10.26 -17.15 13.08
CA ASP A 316 -11.19 -18.18 13.56
C ASP A 316 -12.62 -17.91 13.13
N GLY A 317 -13.08 -16.66 13.30
CA GLY A 317 -14.48 -16.28 13.06
C GLY A 317 -14.90 -16.35 11.60
N VAL A 318 -14.04 -15.92 10.68
CA VAL A 318 -14.34 -15.90 9.23
C VAL A 318 -13.74 -17.11 8.52
N PHE A 319 -12.46 -17.42 8.81
CA PHE A 319 -11.70 -18.45 8.09
C PHE A 319 -11.59 -19.77 8.84
N ASN A 320 -12.36 -19.96 9.93
CA ASN A 320 -12.42 -21.23 10.69
C ASN A 320 -11.02 -21.79 11.06
N GLY A 321 -10.12 -20.94 11.57
CA GLY A 321 -8.75 -21.31 11.89
C GLY A 321 -7.96 -21.76 10.66
N PHE A 322 -8.29 -21.25 9.50
CA PHE A 322 -7.70 -21.60 8.20
C PHE A 322 -7.84 -23.08 7.81
N ARG A 323 -8.91 -23.75 8.25
CA ARG A 323 -9.17 -25.13 7.83
C ARG A 323 -9.46 -25.20 6.34
N GLY A 324 -8.76 -26.10 5.64
CA GLY A 324 -8.87 -26.24 4.17
C GLY A 324 -8.00 -25.25 3.38
N ILE A 325 -7.56 -24.15 4.00
CA ILE A 325 -6.68 -23.17 3.37
C ILE A 325 -5.24 -23.71 3.36
N LYS A 326 -4.59 -23.66 2.21
CA LYS A 326 -3.21 -24.12 2.04
C LYS A 326 -2.21 -23.12 2.60
N SER A 327 -2.37 -21.85 2.25
CA SER A 327 -1.45 -20.79 2.67
C SER A 327 -2.17 -19.49 3.01
N VAL A 328 -1.58 -18.72 3.93
CA VAL A 328 -2.04 -17.41 4.34
C VAL A 328 -0.88 -16.43 4.21
N ILE A 329 -1.15 -15.27 3.63
CA ILE A 329 -0.20 -14.17 3.42
C ILE A 329 -0.67 -12.98 4.26
N LEU A 330 0.22 -12.45 5.11
CA LEU A 330 -0.03 -11.24 5.89
C LEU A 330 0.72 -10.07 5.26
N VAL A 331 0.01 -8.99 4.93
CA VAL A 331 0.57 -7.80 4.28
C VAL A 331 0.01 -6.52 4.89
N GLY A 332 0.48 -5.37 4.40
CA GLY A 332 0.11 -4.06 4.91
C GLY A 332 0.92 -3.62 6.12
N GLY A 333 0.76 -2.34 6.49
CA GLY A 333 1.49 -1.75 7.61
C GLY A 333 1.16 -2.38 8.96
N GLY A 334 -0.07 -2.83 9.14
CA GLY A 334 -0.52 -3.51 10.36
C GLY A 334 0.04 -4.92 10.52
N ALA A 335 0.39 -5.59 9.41
CA ALA A 335 1.02 -6.91 9.49
C ALA A 335 2.33 -6.87 10.27
N VAL A 336 3.12 -5.80 10.13
CA VAL A 336 4.39 -5.60 10.88
C VAL A 336 4.16 -5.65 12.39
N LEU A 337 2.99 -5.19 12.84
CA LEU A 337 2.65 -5.09 14.27
C LEU A 337 2.27 -6.42 14.89
N ILE A 338 1.62 -7.31 14.12
CA ILE A 338 0.94 -8.48 14.69
C ILE A 338 1.37 -9.83 14.10
N GLN A 339 2.16 -9.82 13.01
CA GLN A 339 2.49 -11.06 12.29
C GLN A 339 3.15 -12.13 13.17
N ASP A 340 4.03 -11.75 14.10
CA ASP A 340 4.72 -12.72 14.93
C ASP A 340 3.74 -13.47 15.84
N LYS A 341 2.77 -12.77 16.41
CA LYS A 341 1.74 -13.39 17.24
C LYS A 341 0.79 -14.27 16.43
N ILE A 342 0.38 -13.84 15.23
CA ILE A 342 -0.45 -14.66 14.35
C ILE A 342 0.31 -15.90 13.88
N MET A 343 1.61 -15.78 13.57
CA MET A 343 2.46 -16.94 13.24
C MET A 343 2.64 -17.90 14.41
N GLU A 344 2.72 -17.41 15.64
CA GLU A 344 2.75 -18.24 16.84
C GLU A 344 1.46 -19.08 16.97
N LEU A 345 0.30 -18.47 16.72
CA LEU A 345 -1.00 -19.13 16.87
C LEU A 345 -1.30 -20.16 15.76
N TYR A 346 -0.98 -19.86 14.50
CA TYR A 346 -1.37 -20.68 13.35
C TYR A 346 -0.21 -21.40 12.67
N GLY A 347 1.00 -21.21 13.16
CA GLY A 347 2.22 -21.82 12.63
C GLY A 347 2.69 -21.19 11.31
N THR A 348 3.99 -21.38 11.03
CA THR A 348 4.64 -20.86 9.84
C THR A 348 4.78 -21.94 8.78
N PHE A 349 4.42 -21.64 7.55
CA PHE A 349 4.65 -22.48 6.38
C PHE A 349 5.88 -21.94 5.61
N ASN A 350 6.86 -22.80 5.38
CA ASN A 350 8.00 -22.51 4.52
C ASN A 350 7.97 -23.47 3.33
N PRO A 351 7.82 -22.98 2.10
CA PRO A 351 7.88 -23.83 0.90
C PRO A 351 9.19 -24.63 0.88
N GLY A 352 9.08 -25.94 0.60
CA GLY A 352 10.25 -26.83 0.57
C GLY A 352 10.73 -27.35 1.95
N SER A 353 10.11 -26.92 3.07
CA SER A 353 10.40 -27.50 4.39
C SER A 353 9.55 -28.76 4.66
N SER A 354 10.08 -29.67 5.50
CA SER A 354 9.33 -30.84 5.97
C SER A 354 8.24 -30.46 7.00
N ASN A 355 8.15 -29.19 7.41
CA ASN A 355 7.19 -28.73 8.39
C ASN A 355 5.83 -28.46 7.72
N LYS A 356 4.95 -29.48 7.76
CA LYS A 356 3.61 -29.45 7.12
C LYS A 356 2.51 -28.86 8.01
N GLY A 357 2.83 -28.34 9.18
CA GLY A 357 1.85 -27.95 10.19
C GLY A 357 1.44 -26.49 10.18
N GLY A 358 2.19 -25.60 9.49
CA GLY A 358 1.93 -24.18 9.50
C GLY A 358 1.08 -23.70 8.31
N LYS A 359 0.49 -22.52 8.43
CA LYS A 359 -0.37 -21.90 7.42
C LYS A 359 0.19 -20.57 6.89
N ILE A 360 0.89 -19.81 7.73
CA ILE A 360 1.34 -18.46 7.39
C ILE A 360 2.64 -18.50 6.61
N LEU A 361 2.67 -17.90 5.43
CA LEU A 361 3.90 -17.65 4.67
C LEU A 361 4.68 -16.50 5.31
N ASP A 362 5.88 -16.79 5.85
CA ASP A 362 6.75 -15.74 6.38
C ASP A 362 7.48 -15.01 5.26
N ALA A 363 6.98 -13.84 4.91
CA ALA A 363 7.57 -12.99 3.87
C ALA A 363 9.04 -12.63 4.13
N ARG A 364 9.46 -12.58 5.39
CA ARG A 364 10.85 -12.26 5.80
C ARG A 364 11.85 -13.38 5.47
N LYS A 365 11.35 -14.61 5.31
CA LYS A 365 12.19 -15.80 5.02
C LYS A 365 12.11 -16.25 3.57
N HIS A 366 11.08 -15.84 2.83
CA HIS A 366 10.89 -16.26 1.46
C HIS A 366 11.89 -15.56 0.52
N PRO A 367 12.56 -16.26 -0.40
CA PRO A 367 13.60 -15.68 -1.26
C PRO A 367 13.17 -14.44 -2.05
N LEU A 368 11.93 -14.43 -2.55
CA LEU A 368 11.39 -13.35 -3.39
C LEU A 368 10.87 -12.16 -2.59
N THR A 369 10.53 -12.34 -1.31
CA THR A 369 9.88 -11.29 -0.51
C THR A 369 10.72 -10.77 0.65
N ARG A 370 11.78 -11.46 1.07
CA ARG A 370 12.59 -11.09 2.26
C ARG A 370 13.19 -9.68 2.23
N LYS A 371 13.25 -9.06 1.04
CA LYS A 371 13.73 -7.69 0.85
C LYS A 371 12.59 -6.70 0.57
N VAL A 372 11.36 -7.17 0.52
CA VAL A 372 10.16 -6.36 0.29
C VAL A 372 9.50 -6.11 1.64
N HIS A 373 9.34 -4.84 1.99
CA HIS A 373 8.62 -4.49 3.20
C HIS A 373 7.13 -4.88 3.06
N PRO A 374 6.45 -5.42 4.08
CA PRO A 374 5.04 -5.81 3.98
C PRO A 374 4.11 -4.73 3.44
N VAL A 375 4.39 -3.47 3.75
CA VAL A 375 3.62 -2.31 3.26
C VAL A 375 3.78 -2.07 1.75
N ASP A 376 4.86 -2.55 1.14
CA ASP A 376 5.17 -2.34 -0.28
C ASP A 376 4.69 -3.52 -1.16
N MET A 377 4.22 -4.62 -0.57
CA MET A 377 4.03 -5.87 -1.30
C MET A 377 2.98 -5.77 -2.41
N ASN A 378 1.88 -5.03 -2.21
CA ASN A 378 0.91 -4.79 -3.28
C ASN A 378 1.58 -4.08 -4.46
N ALA A 379 2.23 -2.95 -4.21
CA ALA A 379 2.86 -2.17 -5.27
C ALA A 379 3.97 -2.95 -5.99
N VAL A 380 4.86 -3.64 -5.25
CA VAL A 380 5.94 -4.44 -5.83
C VAL A 380 5.40 -5.60 -6.66
N GLY A 381 4.40 -6.32 -6.17
CA GLY A 381 3.80 -7.43 -6.92
C GLY A 381 3.06 -6.97 -8.17
N GLY A 382 2.36 -5.85 -8.10
CA GLY A 382 1.74 -5.23 -9.28
C GLY A 382 2.77 -4.86 -10.34
N LEU A 383 3.92 -4.31 -9.93
CA LEU A 383 5.02 -4.01 -10.84
C LEU A 383 5.60 -5.26 -11.49
N ARG A 384 5.91 -6.31 -10.69
CA ARG A 384 6.44 -7.58 -11.19
C ARG A 384 5.51 -8.22 -12.21
N PHE A 385 4.21 -8.18 -11.95
CA PHE A 385 3.23 -8.70 -12.90
C PHE A 385 3.13 -7.86 -14.17
N ALA A 386 3.13 -6.54 -14.09
CA ALA A 386 3.13 -5.67 -15.26
C ALA A 386 4.37 -5.94 -16.15
N MET A 387 5.54 -6.13 -15.54
CA MET A 387 6.77 -6.53 -16.25
C MET A 387 6.65 -7.91 -16.90
N MET A 388 6.05 -8.90 -16.21
CA MET A 388 5.78 -10.23 -16.77
C MET A 388 4.91 -10.13 -18.02
N ARG A 389 3.81 -9.36 -17.96
CA ARG A 389 2.92 -9.13 -19.11
C ARG A 389 3.62 -8.47 -20.28
N GLN A 390 4.49 -7.48 -20.04
CA GLN A 390 5.24 -6.84 -21.12
C GLN A 390 6.16 -7.83 -21.85
N LYS A 391 6.85 -8.71 -21.11
CA LYS A 391 7.67 -9.77 -21.72
C LYS A 391 6.87 -10.72 -22.60
N GLN A 392 5.66 -11.10 -22.17
CA GLN A 392 4.78 -11.99 -22.92
C GLN A 392 4.24 -11.34 -24.21
N ASN A 393 4.08 -10.02 -24.20
CA ASN A 393 3.58 -9.25 -25.34
C ASN A 393 4.69 -8.72 -26.26
N ALA A 394 5.97 -8.86 -25.90
CA ALA A 394 7.07 -8.46 -26.74
C ALA A 394 7.11 -9.31 -28.02
N PRO A 395 7.22 -8.71 -29.20
CA PRO A 395 7.40 -9.47 -30.44
C PRO A 395 8.72 -10.24 -30.32
N GLY A 396 8.66 -11.58 -30.51
CA GLY A 396 9.82 -12.48 -30.52
C GLY A 396 10.76 -12.22 -31.72
#